data_b6c24c75ba9a061b7474b3c528001650
#
_entry.id   b6c24c75ba9a061b7474b3c528001650
#
_cell.length_a   1.000
_cell.length_b   1.000
_cell.length_c   1.000
_cell.angle_alpha   90.00
_cell.angle_beta   90.00
_cell.angle_gamma   90.00
#
_symmetry.space_group_name_H-M   'P 1'
#
loop_
_entity.id
_entity.type
_entity.pdbx_description
1 polymer ?
#
loop_
_entity_poly.entity_id
_entity_poly.type
_entity_poly.pdbx_seq_one_letter_code
_entity_poly.pdbx_strand_id
1 'polypeptide(L)'
;MTKAEFLKALEEKLSALSAEDRAASLAYYEEIIDDRMEEGLCEADAVAAAGPVEEAAAQLLAETPHAETRLCAQPKRIEPAGSFLLFTDPFDAVEIHATCADVELRPSEDGVCRVEFQEEQRCAASVAGGILRIQELRRHRVGLTLDLSIGGRQLLDVPMRDNALRVYLPARTYRMLRAETRSGEIEVSGGLSFDRAVLRSASGDVEFRAAVRNELRIHTASGDIEVKHSAPERMQLETASGDVELSGCGASSVTVRTSSGDVEFAYCDETALDIRTASGDIDGRFSVPRAVSASSVSGEIDVPRSGSGAPCVLHTVSGDIDVCIK
;
A
#
# COMPACT_ATOMS: atom_id res chain seq x y z
N MET A 1 -6.64 15.67 41.35
CA MET A 1 -7.66 15.75 40.30
C MET A 1 -8.12 14.33 40.01
N THR A 2 -9.42 14.09 39.93
CA THR A 2 -9.96 12.77 39.59
C THR A 2 -9.91 12.55 38.08
N LYS A 3 -10.00 11.29 37.62
CA LYS A 3 -10.11 10.93 36.20
C LYS A 3 -11.27 11.68 35.51
N ALA A 4 -12.42 11.72 36.17
CA ALA A 4 -13.60 12.43 35.63
C ALA A 4 -13.40 13.93 35.47
N GLU A 5 -12.70 14.58 36.42
CA GLU A 5 -12.34 15.99 36.34
C GLU A 5 -11.33 16.27 35.23
N PHE A 6 -10.37 15.38 35.02
CA PHE A 6 -9.37 15.48 33.96
C PHE A 6 -10.03 15.38 32.58
N LEU A 7 -10.84 14.33 32.34
CA LEU A 7 -11.52 14.12 31.06
C LEU A 7 -12.48 15.26 30.73
N LYS A 8 -13.20 15.78 31.72
CA LYS A 8 -14.08 16.94 31.53
C LYS A 8 -13.32 18.21 31.16
N ALA A 9 -12.22 18.48 31.85
CA ALA A 9 -11.36 19.64 31.56
C ALA A 9 -10.70 19.52 30.17
N LEU A 10 -10.32 18.31 29.76
CA LEU A 10 -9.80 18.02 28.44
C LEU A 10 -10.87 18.21 27.36
N GLU A 11 -12.10 17.75 27.59
CA GLU A 11 -13.23 17.93 26.68
C GLU A 11 -13.54 19.42 26.40
N GLU A 12 -13.51 20.25 27.44
CA GLU A 12 -13.72 21.69 27.32
C GLU A 12 -12.65 22.35 26.45
N LYS A 13 -11.39 21.93 26.60
CA LYS A 13 -10.23 22.43 25.81
C LYS A 13 -10.24 21.96 24.36
N LEU A 14 -10.78 20.78 24.10
CA LEU A 14 -10.91 20.20 22.77
C LEU A 14 -12.19 20.62 22.02
N SER A 15 -12.89 21.66 22.50
CA SER A 15 -14.13 22.14 21.89
C SER A 15 -14.00 22.58 20.43
N ALA A 16 -12.77 22.91 19.96
CA ALA A 16 -12.46 23.24 18.57
C ALA A 16 -12.38 22.02 17.64
N LEU A 17 -12.26 20.80 18.18
CA LEU A 17 -12.24 19.56 17.40
C LEU A 17 -13.64 19.11 17.00
N SER A 18 -13.73 18.24 15.98
CA SER A 18 -14.98 17.57 15.64
C SER A 18 -15.47 16.70 16.80
N ALA A 19 -16.76 16.43 16.87
CA ALA A 19 -17.33 15.57 17.92
C ALA A 19 -16.72 14.15 17.92
N GLU A 20 -16.33 13.65 16.74
CA GLU A 20 -15.70 12.36 16.55
C GLU A 20 -14.23 12.36 17.03
N ASP A 21 -13.44 13.35 16.62
CA ASP A 21 -12.03 13.48 17.04
C ASP A 21 -11.91 13.71 18.54
N ARG A 22 -12.83 14.53 19.09
CA ARG A 22 -12.92 14.78 20.52
C ARG A 22 -13.24 13.51 21.31
N ALA A 23 -14.24 12.72 20.87
CA ALA A 23 -14.59 11.46 21.51
C ALA A 23 -13.44 10.44 21.45
N ALA A 24 -12.72 10.35 20.33
CA ALA A 24 -11.56 9.48 20.18
C ALA A 24 -10.41 9.90 21.11
N SER A 25 -10.16 11.21 21.23
CA SER A 25 -9.12 11.75 22.11
C SER A 25 -9.43 11.51 23.59
N LEU A 26 -10.70 11.65 23.99
CA LEU A 26 -11.14 11.37 25.37
C LEU A 26 -11.01 9.89 25.71
N ALA A 27 -11.41 9.00 24.80
CA ALA A 27 -11.28 7.55 24.98
C ALA A 27 -9.81 7.13 25.13
N TYR A 28 -8.89 7.73 24.36
CA TYR A 28 -7.46 7.46 24.46
C TYR A 28 -6.87 7.81 25.84
N TYR A 29 -7.22 8.98 26.40
CA TYR A 29 -6.73 9.36 27.72
C TYR A 29 -7.44 8.59 28.85
N GLU A 30 -8.68 8.19 28.64
CA GLU A 30 -9.41 7.31 29.55
C GLU A 30 -8.69 5.97 29.70
N GLU A 31 -8.32 5.33 28.56
CA GLU A 31 -7.59 4.07 28.52
C GLU A 31 -6.21 4.19 29.19
N ILE A 32 -5.43 5.23 28.90
CA ILE A 32 -4.11 5.46 29.53
C ILE A 32 -4.21 5.57 31.05
N ILE A 33 -5.23 6.26 31.56
CA ILE A 33 -5.40 6.41 33.01
C ILE A 33 -5.82 5.07 33.63
N ASP A 34 -6.72 4.32 33.00
CA ASP A 34 -7.16 3.01 33.47
C ASP A 34 -6.01 1.99 33.49
N ASP A 35 -5.20 1.92 32.45
CA ASP A 35 -4.03 1.04 32.38
C ASP A 35 -3.07 1.31 33.56
N ARG A 36 -2.81 2.56 33.88
CA ARG A 36 -1.95 2.93 34.99
C ARG A 36 -2.55 2.61 36.36
N MET A 37 -3.87 2.70 36.47
CA MET A 37 -4.57 2.26 37.69
C MET A 37 -4.54 0.73 37.83
N GLU A 38 -4.60 -0.02 36.74
CA GLU A 38 -4.42 -1.48 36.73
C GLU A 38 -2.98 -1.89 37.08
N GLU A 39 -1.98 -1.08 36.73
CA GLU A 39 -0.58 -1.25 37.15
C GLU A 39 -0.34 -0.96 38.64
N GLY A 40 -1.38 -0.49 39.38
CA GLY A 40 -1.36 -0.30 40.82
C GLY A 40 -1.15 1.14 41.28
N LEU A 41 -1.19 2.14 40.41
CA LEU A 41 -1.18 3.55 40.81
C LEU A 41 -2.54 3.96 41.39
N CYS A 42 -2.53 4.87 42.36
CA CYS A 42 -3.79 5.48 42.78
C CYS A 42 -4.30 6.44 41.67
N GLU A 43 -5.62 6.68 41.64
CA GLU A 43 -6.26 7.51 40.61
C GLU A 43 -5.59 8.89 40.45
N ALA A 44 -5.22 9.53 41.56
CA ALA A 44 -4.57 10.85 41.51
C ALA A 44 -3.17 10.80 40.89
N ASP A 45 -2.41 9.73 41.13
CA ASP A 45 -1.08 9.52 40.59
C ASP A 45 -1.15 9.08 39.12
N ALA A 46 -2.14 8.25 38.74
CA ALA A 46 -2.38 7.85 37.35
C ALA A 46 -2.74 9.06 36.48
N VAL A 47 -3.60 9.95 36.97
CA VAL A 47 -3.93 11.21 36.30
C VAL A 47 -2.73 12.17 36.24
N ALA A 48 -1.95 12.30 37.31
CA ALA A 48 -0.74 13.14 37.29
C ALA A 48 0.29 12.63 36.28
N ALA A 49 0.39 11.32 36.12
CA ALA A 49 1.28 10.69 35.16
C ALA A 49 0.79 10.80 33.68
N ALA A 50 -0.50 11.09 33.44
CA ALA A 50 -1.01 11.43 32.12
C ALA A 50 -0.61 12.86 31.66
N GLY A 51 -0.07 13.66 32.57
CA GLY A 51 0.41 15.03 32.31
C GLY A 51 -0.63 16.12 32.56
N PRO A 52 -0.24 17.39 32.47
CA PRO A 52 -1.15 18.52 32.60
C PRO A 52 -2.19 18.55 31.48
N VAL A 53 -3.44 18.86 31.78
CA VAL A 53 -4.53 18.96 30.77
C VAL A 53 -4.19 19.94 29.64
N GLU A 54 -3.46 21.02 29.97
CA GLU A 54 -3.04 22.03 29.00
C GLU A 54 -2.07 21.46 27.95
N GLU A 55 -1.10 20.65 28.39
CA GLU A 55 -0.13 20.02 27.50
C GLU A 55 -0.78 18.93 26.66
N ALA A 56 -1.62 18.09 27.27
CA ALA A 56 -2.38 17.08 26.57
C ALA A 56 -3.30 17.68 25.49
N ALA A 57 -4.02 18.76 25.81
CA ALA A 57 -4.85 19.47 24.86
C ALA A 57 -4.04 20.13 23.74
N ALA A 58 -2.89 20.75 24.07
CA ALA A 58 -2.02 21.41 23.09
C ALA A 58 -1.40 20.40 22.10
N GLN A 59 -1.00 19.23 22.60
CA GLN A 59 -0.46 18.16 21.76
C GLN A 59 -1.53 17.62 20.80
N LEU A 60 -2.73 17.32 21.29
CA LEU A 60 -3.86 16.85 20.47
C LEU A 60 -4.28 17.88 19.42
N LEU A 61 -4.29 19.16 19.77
CA LEU A 61 -4.59 20.23 18.82
C LEU A 61 -3.47 20.45 17.79
N ALA A 62 -2.21 20.19 18.13
CA ALA A 62 -1.09 20.30 17.21
C ALA A 62 -1.00 19.08 16.25
N GLU A 63 -1.39 17.91 16.69
CA GLU A 63 -1.41 16.67 15.91
C GLU A 63 -2.64 16.56 15.01
N THR A 64 -3.71 17.28 15.35
CA THR A 64 -4.92 17.35 14.52
C THR A 64 -4.76 18.52 13.53
N PRO A 65 -4.72 18.30 12.21
CA PRO A 65 -4.57 19.38 11.24
C PRO A 65 -5.73 20.38 11.40
N HIS A 66 -5.37 21.62 11.69
CA HIS A 66 -6.30 22.70 12.01
C HIS A 66 -7.47 22.83 11.04
N ALA A 67 -8.65 23.01 11.58
CA ALA A 67 -9.93 23.17 10.91
C ALA A 67 -10.05 24.44 10.00
N GLU A 68 -9.01 25.25 9.84
CA GLU A 68 -9.08 26.47 9.03
C GLU A 68 -8.99 26.26 7.51
N THR A 69 -8.78 25.01 7.04
CA THR A 69 -8.84 24.70 5.61
C THR A 69 -10.15 24.02 5.18
N ARG A 70 -11.16 23.99 6.04
CA ARG A 70 -12.46 23.32 5.77
C ARG A 70 -13.55 24.24 5.21
N LEU A 71 -13.21 25.33 4.55
CA LEU A 71 -14.16 26.15 3.78
C LEU A 71 -14.20 25.79 2.29
N CYS A 72 -13.83 24.56 1.93
CA CYS A 72 -14.12 24.00 0.60
C CYS A 72 -14.97 22.76 0.78
N ALA A 73 -16.27 22.91 0.49
CA ALA A 73 -17.26 21.88 0.18
C ALA A 73 -17.08 20.56 1.01
N GLN A 74 -17.95 20.37 1.98
CA GLN A 74 -18.11 19.03 2.59
C GLN A 74 -18.20 17.99 1.48
N PRO A 75 -17.34 16.94 1.46
CA PRO A 75 -17.48 15.87 0.50
C PRO A 75 -18.88 15.31 0.70
N LYS A 76 -19.66 15.27 -0.37
CA LYS A 76 -20.98 14.68 -0.39
C LYS A 76 -20.80 13.22 0.00
N ARG A 77 -21.06 12.89 1.27
CA ARG A 77 -21.02 11.51 1.77
C ARG A 77 -22.17 10.80 1.07
N ILE A 78 -21.85 10.05 0.03
CA ILE A 78 -22.81 9.18 -0.64
C ILE A 78 -22.93 7.96 0.26
N GLU A 79 -24.06 7.83 0.95
CA GLU A 79 -24.36 6.59 1.67
C GLU A 79 -24.52 5.48 0.63
N PRO A 80 -23.85 4.33 0.77
CA PRO A 80 -23.89 3.28 -0.24
C PRO A 80 -25.29 2.66 -0.28
N ALA A 81 -25.88 2.70 -1.46
CA ALA A 81 -27.03 1.89 -1.80
C ALA A 81 -26.55 0.51 -2.26
N GLY A 82 -25.85 -0.24 -1.39
CA GLY A 82 -25.24 -1.51 -1.73
C GLY A 82 -23.72 -1.51 -1.50
N SER A 83 -23.02 -2.51 -2.00
CA SER A 83 -21.58 -2.71 -1.84
C SER A 83 -20.72 -1.88 -2.82
N PHE A 84 -21.17 -0.74 -3.31
CA PHE A 84 -20.40 0.09 -4.23
C PHE A 84 -20.66 1.60 -4.08
N LEU A 85 -19.67 2.41 -4.46
CA LEU A 85 -19.73 3.88 -4.55
C LEU A 85 -19.47 4.32 -5.98
N LEU A 86 -20.25 5.30 -6.46
CA LEU A 86 -20.08 5.91 -7.77
C LEU A 86 -19.55 7.33 -7.64
N PHE A 87 -18.59 7.70 -8.48
CA PHE A 87 -17.97 9.01 -8.49
C PHE A 87 -18.11 9.66 -9.86
N THR A 88 -18.72 10.84 -9.89
CA THR A 88 -18.89 11.67 -11.09
C THR A 88 -18.04 12.92 -11.07
N ASP A 89 -17.51 13.29 -9.89
CA ASP A 89 -16.65 14.45 -9.76
C ASP A 89 -15.32 14.21 -10.49
N PRO A 90 -14.76 15.22 -11.17
CA PRO A 90 -13.50 15.05 -11.89
C PRO A 90 -12.32 14.93 -10.90
N PHE A 91 -11.46 13.95 -11.14
CA PHE A 91 -10.20 13.75 -10.42
C PHE A 91 -9.13 13.27 -11.39
N ASP A 92 -7.87 13.62 -11.16
CA ASP A 92 -6.72 13.21 -11.95
C ASP A 92 -5.70 12.37 -11.18
N ALA A 93 -5.93 12.18 -9.88
CA ALA A 93 -5.09 11.35 -9.02
C ALA A 93 -5.94 10.39 -8.19
N VAL A 94 -5.36 9.24 -7.83
CA VAL A 94 -5.98 8.18 -7.03
C VAL A 94 -5.05 7.83 -5.88
N GLU A 95 -5.58 7.88 -4.66
CA GLU A 95 -4.90 7.48 -3.42
C GLU A 95 -5.72 6.40 -2.72
N ILE A 96 -5.12 5.23 -2.47
CA ILE A 96 -5.76 4.08 -1.83
C ILE A 96 -4.94 3.68 -0.62
N HIS A 97 -5.59 3.60 0.53
CA HIS A 97 -5.01 3.10 1.76
C HIS A 97 -5.83 1.92 2.27
N ALA A 98 -5.30 0.73 2.10
CA ALA A 98 -5.85 -0.51 2.61
C ALA A 98 -5.01 -1.04 3.79
N THR A 99 -5.57 -1.93 4.57
CA THR A 99 -4.86 -2.62 5.65
C THR A 99 -4.74 -4.11 5.35
N CYS A 100 -5.86 -4.75 5.04
CA CYS A 100 -5.93 -6.18 4.78
C CYS A 100 -6.71 -6.51 3.50
N ALA A 101 -7.35 -5.52 2.88
CA ALA A 101 -8.06 -5.72 1.63
C ALA A 101 -7.08 -5.88 0.47
N ASP A 102 -7.39 -6.79 -0.43
CA ASP A 102 -6.76 -6.84 -1.73
C ASP A 102 -7.27 -5.68 -2.58
N VAL A 103 -6.38 -5.00 -3.25
CA VAL A 103 -6.68 -3.79 -4.03
C VAL A 103 -6.58 -4.12 -5.50
N GLU A 104 -7.73 -4.15 -6.18
CA GLU A 104 -7.80 -4.40 -7.61
C GLU A 104 -8.19 -3.11 -8.37
N LEU A 105 -7.30 -2.60 -9.21
CA LEU A 105 -7.61 -1.49 -10.11
C LEU A 105 -7.89 -2.01 -11.51
N ARG A 106 -9.06 -1.72 -12.05
CA ARG A 106 -9.54 -2.19 -13.35
C ARG A 106 -10.04 -1.04 -14.22
N PRO A 107 -9.91 -1.12 -15.54
CA PRO A 107 -10.55 -0.16 -16.43
C PRO A 107 -12.08 -0.28 -16.34
N SER A 108 -12.76 0.86 -16.36
CA SER A 108 -14.21 0.94 -16.40
C SER A 108 -14.69 0.83 -17.84
N GLU A 109 -15.62 -0.06 -18.12
CA GLU A 109 -16.19 -0.25 -19.45
C GLU A 109 -17.22 0.84 -19.80
N ASP A 110 -17.93 1.36 -18.81
CA ASP A 110 -18.98 2.36 -18.93
C ASP A 110 -18.46 3.82 -18.78
N GLY A 111 -17.18 3.99 -18.52
CA GLY A 111 -16.55 5.29 -18.31
C GLY A 111 -16.92 5.97 -17.00
N VAL A 112 -17.54 5.25 -16.06
CA VAL A 112 -17.88 5.75 -14.72
C VAL A 112 -16.89 5.20 -13.69
N CYS A 113 -16.44 6.04 -12.79
CA CYS A 113 -15.64 5.58 -11.66
C CYS A 113 -16.51 4.90 -10.61
N ARG A 114 -16.15 3.66 -10.29
CA ARG A 114 -16.88 2.85 -9.31
C ARG A 114 -15.90 2.19 -8.36
N VAL A 115 -16.23 2.23 -7.07
CA VAL A 115 -15.50 1.52 -6.01
C VAL A 115 -16.42 0.46 -5.44
N GLU A 116 -16.08 -0.80 -5.61
CA GLU A 116 -16.80 -1.97 -5.09
C GLU A 116 -16.07 -2.55 -3.89
N PHE A 117 -16.81 -2.89 -2.86
CA PHE A 117 -16.30 -3.52 -1.65
C PHE A 117 -17.39 -4.41 -1.03
N GLN A 118 -17.00 -5.35 -0.19
CA GLN A 118 -17.98 -6.22 0.46
C GLN A 118 -18.73 -5.48 1.57
N GLU A 119 -19.99 -5.86 1.84
CA GLU A 119 -20.84 -5.25 2.88
C GLU A 119 -20.19 -5.26 4.29
N GLU A 120 -19.32 -6.23 4.54
CA GLU A 120 -18.60 -6.34 5.79
C GLU A 120 -17.35 -5.46 5.88
N GLN A 121 -16.84 -4.99 4.74
CA GLN A 121 -15.76 -4.03 4.67
C GLN A 121 -16.32 -2.63 4.85
N ARG A 122 -15.73 -1.86 5.74
CA ARG A 122 -16.01 -0.43 5.81
C ARG A 122 -14.99 0.30 4.95
N CYS A 123 -15.46 0.95 3.92
CA CYS A 123 -14.64 1.76 3.05
C CYS A 123 -15.18 3.20 3.06
N ALA A 124 -14.28 4.15 3.22
CA ALA A 124 -14.57 5.56 2.98
C ALA A 124 -13.90 5.96 1.68
N ALA A 125 -14.66 6.58 0.78
CA ALA A 125 -14.10 7.14 -0.42
C ALA A 125 -14.66 8.54 -0.68
N SER A 126 -13.81 9.45 -1.18
CA SER A 126 -14.18 10.84 -1.43
C SER A 126 -13.30 11.42 -2.53
N VAL A 127 -13.84 12.39 -3.27
CA VAL A 127 -13.07 13.20 -4.20
C VAL A 127 -12.89 14.60 -3.60
N ALA A 128 -11.63 15.01 -3.42
CA ALA A 128 -11.30 16.34 -2.93
C ALA A 128 -10.01 16.84 -3.58
N GLY A 129 -10.02 18.08 -4.07
CA GLY A 129 -8.86 18.70 -4.72
C GLY A 129 -8.36 17.94 -5.97
N GLY A 130 -9.25 17.29 -6.70
CA GLY A 130 -8.90 16.49 -7.87
C GLY A 130 -8.28 15.12 -7.54
N ILE A 131 -8.37 14.66 -6.30
CA ILE A 131 -7.85 13.38 -5.83
C ILE A 131 -9.01 12.51 -5.36
N LEU A 132 -9.12 11.31 -5.91
CA LEU A 132 -9.97 10.25 -5.37
C LEU A 132 -9.20 9.56 -4.24
N ARG A 133 -9.67 9.73 -3.00
CA ARG A 133 -9.12 9.03 -1.82
C ARG A 133 -10.03 7.91 -1.40
N ILE A 134 -9.46 6.74 -1.23
CA ILE A 134 -10.13 5.52 -0.80
C ILE A 134 -9.39 5.00 0.42
N GLN A 135 -10.10 4.77 1.51
CA GLN A 135 -9.53 4.29 2.75
C GLN A 135 -10.36 3.13 3.30
N GLU A 136 -9.70 1.99 3.56
CA GLU A 136 -10.28 0.91 4.34
C GLU A 136 -10.38 1.34 5.81
N LEU A 137 -11.59 1.29 6.36
CA LEU A 137 -11.84 1.61 7.77
C LEU A 137 -11.72 0.35 8.60
N ARG A 138 -10.85 0.34 9.60
CA ARG A 138 -10.69 -0.79 10.52
C ARG A 138 -12.00 -1.13 11.20
N ARG A 139 -12.38 -2.40 11.21
CA ARG A 139 -13.34 -2.91 12.19
C ARG A 139 -12.66 -2.96 13.55
N HIS A 140 -13.18 -2.21 14.51
CA HIS A 140 -12.97 -2.56 15.92
C HIS A 140 -13.73 -3.86 16.15
N ARG A 141 -13.09 -5.00 15.99
CA ARG A 141 -13.62 -6.27 16.48
C ARG A 141 -13.49 -6.26 18.01
N VAL A 142 -14.48 -5.74 18.70
CA VAL A 142 -14.83 -6.23 20.03
C VAL A 142 -15.58 -7.54 19.78
N GLY A 143 -14.87 -8.64 19.72
CA GLY A 143 -15.45 -9.96 19.47
C GLY A 143 -14.54 -11.03 20.05
N LEU A 144 -14.92 -11.55 21.24
CA LEU A 144 -14.41 -12.82 21.73
C LEU A 144 -14.53 -13.86 20.61
N THR A 145 -13.39 -14.35 20.12
CA THR A 145 -13.33 -15.62 19.40
C THR A 145 -13.47 -16.71 20.43
N LEU A 146 -14.70 -17.19 20.62
CA LEU A 146 -14.93 -18.48 21.27
C LEU A 146 -14.46 -19.56 20.29
N ASP A 147 -13.27 -20.08 20.52
CA ASP A 147 -12.81 -21.32 19.93
C ASP A 147 -13.65 -22.47 20.52
N LEU A 148 -14.74 -22.79 19.89
CA LEU A 148 -15.54 -23.98 20.17
C LEU A 148 -15.00 -25.14 19.33
N SER A 149 -13.93 -25.77 19.79
CA SER A 149 -13.51 -27.07 19.31
C SER A 149 -14.17 -28.16 20.19
N ILE A 150 -15.20 -28.78 19.69
CA ILE A 150 -15.79 -30.00 20.29
C ILE A 150 -15.37 -31.21 19.44
N GLY A 151 -14.51 -32.06 19.99
CA GLY A 151 -14.25 -33.41 19.46
C GLY A 151 -13.41 -33.49 18.21
N GLY A 152 -12.43 -32.59 17.98
CA GLY A 152 -11.42 -32.80 16.93
C GLY A 152 -11.92 -32.66 15.48
N ARG A 153 -13.12 -32.12 15.27
CA ARG A 153 -13.63 -31.73 13.95
C ARG A 153 -13.75 -30.23 13.88
N GLN A 154 -12.97 -29.58 13.00
CA GLN A 154 -13.23 -28.23 12.55
C GLN A 154 -14.58 -28.25 11.81
N LEU A 155 -15.60 -27.63 12.41
CA LEU A 155 -16.97 -27.64 11.90
C LEU A 155 -17.32 -26.42 11.06
N LEU A 156 -16.36 -25.56 10.72
CA LEU A 156 -16.59 -24.40 9.83
C LEU A 156 -15.43 -24.29 8.84
N ASP A 157 -15.66 -24.88 7.68
CA ASP A 157 -15.06 -24.40 6.44
C ASP A 157 -15.74 -23.05 6.15
N VAL A 158 -15.21 -21.97 6.73
CA VAL A 158 -15.64 -20.63 6.37
C VAL A 158 -15.02 -20.39 5.01
N PRO A 159 -15.81 -20.27 3.92
CA PRO A 159 -15.24 -19.94 2.63
C PRO A 159 -14.42 -18.66 2.82
N MET A 160 -13.16 -18.64 2.35
CA MET A 160 -12.36 -17.43 2.25
C MET A 160 -13.22 -16.43 1.49
N ARG A 161 -13.81 -15.47 2.20
CA ARG A 161 -14.60 -14.42 1.58
C ARG A 161 -13.62 -13.55 0.83
N ASP A 162 -13.90 -13.36 -0.44
CA ASP A 162 -13.25 -12.39 -1.29
C ASP A 162 -13.17 -11.05 -0.55
N ASN A 163 -11.95 -10.62 -0.19
CA ASN A 163 -11.69 -9.39 0.58
C ASN A 163 -11.24 -8.25 -0.34
N ALA A 164 -11.63 -8.29 -1.61
CA ALA A 164 -11.14 -7.35 -2.59
C ALA A 164 -11.88 -6.00 -2.56
N LEU A 165 -11.08 -4.95 -2.59
CA LEU A 165 -11.49 -3.57 -2.87
C LEU A 165 -11.26 -3.31 -4.36
N ARG A 166 -12.33 -3.36 -5.17
CA ARG A 166 -12.25 -3.18 -6.61
C ARG A 166 -12.52 -1.73 -6.99
N VAL A 167 -11.58 -1.13 -7.70
CA VAL A 167 -11.66 0.26 -8.17
C VAL A 167 -11.68 0.28 -9.69
N TYR A 168 -12.83 0.61 -10.26
CA TYR A 168 -12.99 0.77 -11.69
C TYR A 168 -12.74 2.22 -12.10
N LEU A 169 -11.79 2.44 -12.97
CA LEU A 169 -11.38 3.77 -13.41
C LEU A 169 -11.67 4.00 -14.89
N PRO A 170 -12.26 5.14 -15.26
CA PRO A 170 -12.41 5.54 -16.66
C PRO A 170 -11.08 5.47 -17.44
N ALA A 171 -11.15 5.07 -18.71
CA ALA A 171 -9.99 4.97 -19.60
C ALA A 171 -9.45 6.36 -19.95
N ARG A 172 -8.50 6.85 -19.17
CA ARG A 172 -7.77 8.10 -19.38
C ARG A 172 -6.42 8.06 -18.69
N THR A 173 -5.55 9.04 -18.93
CA THR A 173 -4.29 9.15 -18.19
C THR A 173 -4.53 9.90 -16.87
N TYR A 174 -4.10 9.29 -15.78
CA TYR A 174 -4.11 9.88 -14.45
C TYR A 174 -2.73 10.41 -14.11
N ARG A 175 -2.68 11.55 -13.45
CA ARG A 175 -1.43 12.18 -13.02
C ARG A 175 -0.68 11.33 -11.99
N MET A 176 -1.40 10.67 -11.08
CA MET A 176 -0.80 9.90 -9.99
C MET A 176 -1.69 8.73 -9.56
N LEU A 177 -1.06 7.59 -9.36
CA LEU A 177 -1.60 6.48 -8.57
C LEU A 177 -0.72 6.30 -7.33
N ARG A 178 -1.33 6.26 -6.17
CA ARG A 178 -0.71 5.82 -4.91
C ARG A 178 -1.59 4.77 -4.28
N ALA A 179 -1.08 3.56 -4.10
CA ALA A 179 -1.77 2.48 -3.40
C ALA A 179 -0.87 1.92 -2.32
N GLU A 180 -1.39 1.83 -1.11
CA GLU A 180 -0.67 1.31 0.06
C GLU A 180 -1.54 0.29 0.77
N THR A 181 -0.96 -0.87 1.06
CA THR A 181 -1.60 -1.92 1.88
C THR A 181 -0.60 -2.47 2.90
N ARG A 182 -1.09 -3.16 3.92
CA ARG A 182 -0.21 -3.85 4.86
C ARG A 182 -0.06 -5.32 4.50
N SER A 183 -1.15 -6.00 4.17
CA SER A 183 -1.12 -7.45 3.91
C SER A 183 -1.99 -7.89 2.73
N GLY A 184 -2.70 -7.00 2.09
CA GLY A 184 -3.45 -7.30 0.87
C GLY A 184 -2.56 -7.26 -0.37
N GLU A 185 -2.97 -7.96 -1.38
CA GLU A 185 -2.39 -7.92 -2.72
C GLU A 185 -2.76 -6.60 -3.44
N ILE A 186 -1.91 -6.12 -4.34
CA ILE A 186 -2.23 -4.97 -5.19
C ILE A 186 -2.15 -5.40 -6.65
N GLU A 187 -3.30 -5.50 -7.31
CA GLU A 187 -3.39 -5.76 -8.75
C GLU A 187 -3.76 -4.49 -9.52
N VAL A 188 -2.93 -4.09 -10.47
CA VAL A 188 -3.24 -2.99 -11.41
C VAL A 188 -3.34 -3.54 -12.81
N SER A 189 -4.55 -3.70 -13.30
CA SER A 189 -4.85 -4.29 -14.60
C SER A 189 -4.38 -3.43 -15.77
N GLY A 190 -4.14 -4.06 -16.90
CA GLY A 190 -3.90 -3.37 -18.17
C GLY A 190 -5.08 -2.49 -18.61
N GLY A 191 -4.80 -1.56 -19.52
CA GLY A 191 -5.80 -0.59 -20.02
C GLY A 191 -5.91 0.69 -19.19
N LEU A 192 -5.25 0.76 -18.03
CA LEU A 192 -5.07 1.99 -17.26
C LEU A 192 -3.77 2.70 -17.66
N SER A 193 -3.74 4.02 -17.47
CA SER A 193 -2.58 4.84 -17.78
C SER A 193 -2.32 5.88 -16.71
N PHE A 194 -1.05 6.00 -16.29
CA PHE A 194 -0.61 6.93 -15.25
C PHE A 194 0.63 7.71 -15.69
N ASP A 195 0.78 8.95 -15.23
CA ASP A 195 2.06 9.65 -15.35
C ASP A 195 3.06 9.11 -14.32
N ARG A 196 2.57 8.87 -13.09
CA ARG A 196 3.35 8.24 -12.00
C ARG A 196 2.50 7.20 -11.27
N ALA A 197 3.15 6.10 -10.86
CA ALA A 197 2.54 5.12 -9.98
C ALA A 197 3.49 4.77 -8.83
N VAL A 198 2.97 4.76 -7.61
CA VAL A 198 3.70 4.38 -6.39
C VAL A 198 2.87 3.37 -5.63
N LEU A 199 3.36 2.14 -5.53
CA LEU A 199 2.69 1.03 -4.87
C LEU A 199 3.54 0.56 -3.69
N ARG A 200 2.90 0.32 -2.56
CA ARG A 200 3.56 -0.18 -1.35
C ARG A 200 2.75 -1.25 -0.66
N SER A 201 3.39 -2.36 -0.35
CA SER A 201 2.84 -3.40 0.51
C SER A 201 3.84 -3.77 1.60
N ALA A 202 3.38 -4.32 2.71
CA ALA A 202 4.30 -4.92 3.66
C ALA A 202 4.44 -6.43 3.44
N SER A 203 3.35 -7.14 3.09
CA SER A 203 3.40 -8.60 2.91
C SER A 203 2.59 -9.11 1.72
N GLY A 204 1.87 -8.27 1.02
CA GLY A 204 1.09 -8.67 -0.16
C GLY A 204 1.89 -8.52 -1.44
N ASP A 205 1.56 -9.33 -2.41
CA ASP A 205 2.15 -9.31 -3.73
C ASP A 205 1.65 -8.09 -4.52
N VAL A 206 2.44 -7.68 -5.50
CA VAL A 206 2.11 -6.55 -6.36
C VAL A 206 2.20 -6.95 -7.82
N GLU A 207 1.06 -6.99 -8.48
CA GLU A 207 0.97 -7.22 -9.91
C GLU A 207 0.63 -5.93 -10.65
N PHE A 208 1.47 -5.54 -11.62
CA PHE A 208 1.32 -4.29 -12.34
C PHE A 208 1.39 -4.47 -13.86
N ARG A 209 0.28 -4.15 -14.55
CA ARG A 209 0.16 -4.28 -16.01
C ARG A 209 -0.27 -2.99 -16.72
N ALA A 210 -0.35 -1.88 -16.00
CA ALA A 210 -0.79 -0.61 -16.56
C ALA A 210 0.34 0.14 -17.28
N ALA A 211 -0.03 1.06 -18.15
CA ALA A 211 0.92 1.97 -18.77
C ALA A 211 1.36 3.08 -17.80
N VAL A 212 2.66 3.34 -17.71
CA VAL A 212 3.19 4.47 -16.95
C VAL A 212 4.13 5.27 -17.86
N ARG A 213 4.07 6.60 -17.75
CA ARG A 213 4.90 7.48 -18.58
C ARG A 213 6.23 7.82 -17.93
N ASN A 214 6.21 8.36 -16.70
CA ASN A 214 7.41 8.93 -16.11
C ASN A 214 8.05 7.99 -15.09
N GLU A 215 7.31 7.54 -14.07
CA GLU A 215 7.92 6.83 -12.95
C GLU A 215 6.98 5.77 -12.37
N LEU A 216 7.49 4.54 -12.28
CA LEU A 216 6.88 3.44 -11.53
C LEU A 216 7.77 3.10 -10.34
N ARG A 217 7.22 3.13 -9.14
CA ARG A 217 7.86 2.65 -7.91
C ARG A 217 7.00 1.61 -7.23
N ILE A 218 7.59 0.45 -6.98
CA ILE A 218 6.95 -0.61 -6.22
C ILE A 218 7.88 -0.99 -5.08
N HIS A 219 7.33 -1.05 -3.88
CA HIS A 219 8.07 -1.47 -2.71
C HIS A 219 7.20 -2.43 -1.87
N THR A 220 7.75 -3.60 -1.58
CA THR A 220 7.16 -4.55 -0.63
C THR A 220 8.22 -5.04 0.34
N ALA A 221 7.83 -5.62 1.47
CA ALA A 221 8.82 -6.22 2.37
C ALA A 221 8.93 -7.73 2.16
N SER A 222 7.82 -8.43 1.88
CA SER A 222 7.82 -9.89 1.75
C SER A 222 6.99 -10.41 0.59
N GLY A 223 6.34 -9.55 -0.18
CA GLY A 223 5.55 -9.96 -1.34
C GLY A 223 6.37 -9.99 -2.62
N ASP A 224 5.88 -10.72 -3.59
CA ASP A 224 6.45 -10.79 -4.92
C ASP A 224 6.03 -9.57 -5.75
N ILE A 225 6.85 -9.22 -6.72
CA ILE A 225 6.59 -8.09 -7.63
C ILE A 225 6.56 -8.61 -9.06
N GLU A 226 5.41 -8.52 -9.70
CA GLU A 226 5.26 -8.84 -11.11
C GLU A 226 4.94 -7.57 -11.92
N VAL A 227 5.76 -7.23 -12.92
CA VAL A 227 5.52 -6.11 -13.82
C VAL A 227 5.52 -6.57 -15.27
N LYS A 228 4.40 -6.37 -15.96
CA LYS A 228 4.25 -6.75 -17.36
C LYS A 228 3.87 -5.57 -18.25
N HIS A 229 4.53 -5.47 -19.41
CA HIS A 229 4.18 -4.52 -20.49
C HIS A 229 4.13 -3.04 -20.09
N SER A 230 4.96 -2.62 -19.13
CA SER A 230 5.06 -1.23 -18.69
C SER A 230 6.34 -0.57 -19.18
N ALA A 231 6.24 0.69 -19.63
CA ALA A 231 7.35 1.40 -20.27
C ALA A 231 7.52 2.83 -19.71
N PRO A 232 7.79 3.01 -18.43
CA PRO A 232 8.08 4.32 -17.85
C PRO A 232 9.48 4.82 -18.22
N GLU A 233 9.74 6.11 -17.99
CA GLU A 233 11.13 6.59 -18.06
C GLU A 233 11.99 5.92 -16.99
N ARG A 234 11.45 5.77 -15.76
CA ARG A 234 12.15 5.13 -14.64
C ARG A 234 11.25 4.12 -13.93
N MET A 235 11.84 2.96 -13.63
CA MET A 235 11.20 1.91 -12.85
C MET A 235 12.10 1.56 -11.65
N GLN A 236 11.55 1.53 -10.46
CA GLN A 236 12.24 1.14 -9.23
C GLN A 236 11.41 0.09 -8.51
N LEU A 237 11.98 -1.09 -8.35
CA LEU A 237 11.35 -2.24 -7.70
C LEU A 237 12.21 -2.67 -6.53
N GLU A 238 11.63 -2.71 -5.34
CA GLU A 238 12.34 -3.06 -4.11
C GLU A 238 11.51 -4.05 -3.30
N THR A 239 12.11 -5.17 -2.95
CA THR A 239 11.56 -6.14 -1.99
C THR A 239 12.65 -6.61 -1.04
N ALA A 240 12.29 -7.16 0.12
CA ALA A 240 13.29 -7.76 0.98
C ALA A 240 13.37 -9.28 0.82
N SER A 241 12.25 -9.97 0.62
CA SER A 241 12.21 -11.44 0.55
C SER A 241 11.34 -12.00 -0.57
N GLY A 242 10.74 -11.15 -1.39
CA GLY A 242 9.92 -11.60 -2.52
C GLY A 242 10.73 -11.70 -3.81
N ASP A 243 10.20 -12.44 -4.74
CA ASP A 243 10.74 -12.55 -6.09
C ASP A 243 10.28 -11.39 -6.97
N VAL A 244 11.05 -11.11 -8.02
CA VAL A 244 10.73 -10.02 -8.96
C VAL A 244 10.70 -10.56 -10.39
N GLU A 245 9.52 -10.49 -11.02
CA GLU A 245 9.34 -10.84 -12.42
C GLU A 245 9.10 -9.61 -13.30
N LEU A 246 9.89 -9.45 -14.36
CA LEU A 246 9.77 -8.40 -15.37
C LEU A 246 9.53 -9.01 -16.74
N SER A 247 8.46 -8.65 -17.42
CA SER A 247 8.17 -9.16 -18.74
C SER A 247 7.72 -8.09 -19.72
N GLY A 248 8.42 -7.98 -20.86
CA GLY A 248 8.06 -7.03 -21.92
C GLY A 248 8.12 -5.56 -21.49
N CYS A 249 9.02 -5.21 -20.57
CA CYS A 249 9.16 -3.85 -20.06
C CYS A 249 10.09 -3.02 -20.94
N GLY A 250 9.58 -1.89 -21.47
CA GLY A 250 10.30 -0.95 -22.33
C GLY A 250 10.78 0.32 -21.62
N ALA A 251 11.05 0.27 -20.33
CA ALA A 251 11.49 1.43 -19.56
C ALA A 251 12.87 1.94 -19.99
N SER A 252 13.14 3.26 -19.88
CA SER A 252 14.48 3.78 -20.16
C SER A 252 15.50 3.30 -19.12
N SER A 253 15.10 3.15 -17.87
CA SER A 253 15.94 2.63 -16.79
C SER A 253 15.11 1.84 -15.78
N VAL A 254 15.58 0.65 -15.44
CA VAL A 254 15.03 -0.23 -14.38
C VAL A 254 16.09 -0.46 -13.32
N THR A 255 15.71 -0.27 -12.07
CA THR A 255 16.52 -0.64 -10.91
C THR A 255 15.71 -1.64 -10.07
N VAL A 256 16.27 -2.82 -9.86
CA VAL A 256 15.70 -3.87 -9.00
C VAL A 256 16.61 -4.12 -7.81
N ARG A 257 16.06 -4.17 -6.63
CA ARG A 257 16.78 -4.50 -5.39
C ARG A 257 15.98 -5.50 -4.57
N THR A 258 16.59 -6.61 -4.25
CA THR A 258 16.05 -7.59 -3.29
C THR A 258 17.15 -8.04 -2.34
N SER A 259 16.79 -8.65 -1.22
CA SER A 259 17.78 -9.23 -0.33
C SER A 259 17.85 -10.75 -0.46
N SER A 260 16.72 -11.42 -0.62
CA SER A 260 16.66 -12.89 -0.66
C SER A 260 15.76 -13.45 -1.77
N GLY A 261 15.21 -12.62 -2.62
CA GLY A 261 14.34 -13.05 -3.72
C GLY A 261 15.13 -13.25 -5.01
N ASP A 262 14.62 -14.10 -5.86
CA ASP A 262 15.11 -14.31 -7.21
C ASP A 262 14.58 -13.22 -8.14
N VAL A 263 15.30 -12.95 -9.21
CA VAL A 263 14.89 -11.95 -10.20
C VAL A 263 14.84 -12.56 -11.58
N GLU A 264 13.67 -12.67 -12.15
CA GLU A 264 13.48 -13.09 -13.54
C GLU A 264 13.14 -11.89 -14.43
N PHE A 265 13.81 -11.74 -15.57
CA PHE A 265 13.44 -10.75 -16.57
C PHE A 265 13.44 -11.30 -17.99
N ALA A 266 12.45 -10.89 -18.78
CA ALA A 266 12.32 -11.32 -20.16
C ALA A 266 11.87 -10.16 -21.06
N TYR A 267 12.46 -10.11 -22.28
CA TYR A 267 12.08 -9.16 -23.32
C TYR A 267 12.17 -7.67 -22.92
N CYS A 268 13.22 -7.33 -22.18
CA CYS A 268 13.56 -5.98 -21.76
C CYS A 268 14.75 -5.43 -22.58
N ASP A 269 14.72 -5.59 -23.89
CA ASP A 269 15.88 -5.45 -24.79
C ASP A 269 16.47 -4.04 -24.86
N GLU A 270 15.64 -2.99 -24.80
CA GLU A 270 16.10 -1.60 -24.92
C GLU A 270 16.29 -0.91 -23.56
N THR A 271 16.07 -1.63 -22.47
CA THR A 271 16.05 -1.09 -21.11
C THR A 271 17.43 -1.11 -20.46
N ALA A 272 17.87 -0.01 -19.86
CA ALA A 272 19.01 -0.03 -18.95
C ALA A 272 18.63 -0.74 -17.65
N LEU A 273 19.29 -1.87 -17.35
CA LEU A 273 19.00 -2.72 -16.18
C LEU A 273 20.12 -2.61 -15.14
N ASP A 274 19.77 -2.32 -13.89
CA ASP A 274 20.62 -2.45 -12.69
C ASP A 274 19.89 -3.34 -11.68
N ILE A 275 20.25 -4.62 -11.63
CA ILE A 275 19.63 -5.64 -10.79
C ILE A 275 20.59 -6.08 -9.71
N ARG A 276 20.16 -6.03 -8.46
CA ARG A 276 20.98 -6.41 -7.30
C ARG A 276 20.19 -7.23 -6.33
N THR A 277 20.70 -8.42 -6.02
CA THR A 277 20.21 -9.26 -4.92
C THR A 277 21.36 -9.61 -3.97
N ALA A 278 21.07 -10.11 -2.80
CA ALA A 278 22.12 -10.62 -1.92
C ALA A 278 22.19 -12.14 -1.95
N SER A 279 21.06 -12.85 -1.96
CA SER A 279 21.04 -14.32 -1.94
C SER A 279 20.13 -14.96 -2.98
N GLY A 280 19.64 -14.21 -3.94
CA GLY A 280 18.79 -14.74 -5.01
C GLY A 280 19.56 -14.97 -6.30
N ASP A 281 18.98 -15.79 -7.15
CA ASP A 281 19.45 -16.01 -8.51
C ASP A 281 18.90 -14.92 -9.44
N ILE A 282 19.60 -14.69 -10.56
CA ILE A 282 19.18 -13.73 -11.58
C ILE A 282 19.08 -14.43 -12.92
N ASP A 283 17.86 -14.65 -13.38
CA ASP A 283 17.57 -15.28 -14.65
C ASP A 283 17.10 -14.26 -15.68
N GLY A 284 17.74 -14.24 -16.85
CA GLY A 284 17.46 -13.24 -17.86
C GLY A 284 17.27 -13.79 -19.26
N ARG A 285 16.42 -13.13 -20.04
CA ARG A 285 16.21 -13.48 -21.45
C ARG A 285 16.08 -12.24 -22.32
N PHE A 286 16.96 -12.14 -23.33
CA PHE A 286 16.92 -11.11 -24.36
C PHE A 286 16.56 -11.68 -25.72
N SER A 287 15.91 -10.88 -26.56
CA SER A 287 15.65 -11.24 -27.98
C SER A 287 16.81 -10.87 -28.90
N VAL A 288 17.70 -9.99 -28.46
CA VAL A 288 18.83 -9.51 -29.25
C VAL A 288 20.14 -9.62 -28.47
N PRO A 289 21.28 -9.83 -29.17
CA PRO A 289 22.59 -9.90 -28.54
C PRO A 289 22.95 -8.61 -27.80
N ARG A 290 23.23 -8.73 -26.51
CA ARG A 290 23.54 -7.63 -25.62
C ARG A 290 24.70 -7.98 -24.69
N ALA A 291 25.59 -7.03 -24.45
CA ALA A 291 26.63 -7.23 -23.44
C ALA A 291 26.07 -7.05 -22.02
N VAL A 292 26.33 -8.04 -21.18
CA VAL A 292 25.91 -8.05 -19.78
C VAL A 292 27.16 -7.96 -18.91
N SER A 293 27.13 -7.05 -17.93
CA SER A 293 28.12 -6.97 -16.84
C SER A 293 27.56 -7.66 -15.62
N ALA A 294 28.03 -8.85 -15.35
CA ALA A 294 27.55 -9.66 -14.22
C ALA A 294 28.66 -9.89 -13.18
N SER A 295 28.31 -9.95 -11.92
CA SER A 295 29.21 -10.30 -10.82
C SER A 295 28.49 -11.05 -9.71
N SER A 296 29.08 -12.17 -9.28
CA SER A 296 28.69 -12.94 -8.10
C SER A 296 29.92 -13.20 -7.24
N VAL A 297 29.76 -13.30 -5.92
CA VAL A 297 30.86 -13.67 -5.02
C VAL A 297 30.96 -15.19 -4.89
N SER A 298 29.83 -15.89 -4.85
CA SER A 298 29.80 -17.36 -4.70
C SER A 298 28.68 -18.00 -5.53
N GLY A 299 28.65 -17.77 -6.82
CA GLY A 299 27.70 -18.35 -7.76
C GLY A 299 28.30 -18.50 -9.14
N GLU A 300 27.66 -19.27 -9.98
CA GLU A 300 28.02 -19.45 -11.38
C GLU A 300 27.49 -18.28 -12.22
N ILE A 301 28.23 -17.89 -13.25
CA ILE A 301 27.84 -16.78 -14.15
C ILE A 301 27.90 -17.29 -15.59
N ASP A 302 26.72 -17.38 -16.20
CA ASP A 302 26.59 -17.66 -17.65
C ASP A 302 25.81 -16.51 -18.32
N VAL A 303 26.55 -15.61 -18.97
CA VAL A 303 25.99 -14.42 -19.60
C VAL A 303 26.62 -14.11 -20.94
N PRO A 304 25.89 -13.49 -21.89
CA PRO A 304 26.43 -13.00 -23.15
C PRO A 304 27.51 -11.95 -22.90
N ARG A 305 28.69 -12.17 -23.50
CA ARG A 305 29.85 -11.27 -23.36
C ARG A 305 30.00 -10.26 -24.51
N SER A 306 29.17 -10.39 -25.52
CA SER A 306 29.25 -9.53 -26.72
C SER A 306 27.86 -9.12 -27.16
N GLY A 307 27.75 -7.88 -27.56
CA GLY A 307 26.51 -7.28 -28.06
C GLY A 307 26.54 -5.77 -27.90
N SER A 308 25.52 -5.10 -28.40
CA SER A 308 25.36 -3.65 -28.29
C SER A 308 23.98 -3.34 -27.72
N GLY A 309 23.83 -2.21 -27.07
CA GLY A 309 22.54 -1.77 -26.52
C GLY A 309 22.69 -1.01 -25.22
N ALA A 310 21.56 -0.86 -24.49
CA ALA A 310 21.54 -0.20 -23.21
C ALA A 310 22.35 -1.00 -22.15
N PRO A 311 22.93 -0.39 -21.14
CA PRO A 311 23.73 -1.08 -20.12
C PRO A 311 22.88 -2.09 -19.34
N CYS A 312 23.46 -3.25 -19.05
CA CYS A 312 22.88 -4.28 -18.19
C CYS A 312 23.91 -4.68 -17.13
N VAL A 313 23.59 -4.36 -15.88
CA VAL A 313 24.47 -4.64 -14.73
C VAL A 313 23.70 -5.53 -13.76
N LEU A 314 24.26 -6.73 -13.52
CA LEU A 314 23.66 -7.74 -12.65
C LEU A 314 24.62 -8.06 -11.51
N HIS A 315 24.14 -8.05 -10.30
CA HIS A 315 24.97 -8.32 -9.13
C HIS A 315 24.22 -9.17 -8.11
N THR A 316 24.85 -10.26 -7.70
CA THR A 316 24.44 -11.05 -6.53
C THR A 316 25.62 -11.32 -5.61
N VAL A 317 25.39 -11.70 -4.37
CA VAL A 317 26.47 -12.13 -3.48
C VAL A 317 26.56 -13.65 -3.44
N SER A 318 25.43 -14.36 -3.32
CA SER A 318 25.43 -15.82 -3.28
C SER A 318 24.26 -16.41 -4.10
N GLY A 319 24.27 -16.14 -5.36
CA GLY A 319 23.31 -16.69 -6.31
C GLY A 319 23.97 -16.84 -7.68
N ASP A 320 23.33 -17.59 -8.53
CA ASP A 320 23.75 -17.80 -9.91
C ASP A 320 23.18 -16.69 -10.82
N ILE A 321 23.85 -16.40 -11.92
CA ILE A 321 23.39 -15.45 -12.92
C ILE A 321 23.38 -16.13 -14.28
N ASP A 322 22.19 -16.42 -14.79
CA ASP A 322 21.98 -16.99 -16.12
C ASP A 322 21.24 -16.03 -17.03
N VAL A 323 21.86 -15.64 -18.13
CA VAL A 323 21.22 -14.80 -19.13
C VAL A 323 21.40 -15.38 -20.51
N CYS A 324 20.30 -15.69 -21.16
CA CYS A 324 20.33 -16.26 -22.51
C CYS A 324 19.74 -15.31 -23.56
N ILE A 325 20.03 -15.60 -24.83
CA ILE A 325 19.47 -14.92 -25.99
C ILE A 325 18.63 -15.94 -26.76
N LYS A 326 17.38 -15.61 -27.01
CA LYS A 326 16.41 -16.44 -27.75
C LYS A 326 15.86 -15.73 -28.94
#